data_8ad3c91f054dc47ee9c5111f5eea98e6
#
_entry.id   8ad3c91f054dc47ee9c5111f5eea98e6
#
_cell.length_a   1.000
_cell.length_b   1.000
_cell.length_c   1.000
_cell.angle_alpha   90.00
_cell.angle_beta   90.00
_cell.angle_gamma   90.00
#
_symmetry.space_group_name_H-M   'P 1'
#
loop_
_entity.id
_entity.type
_entity.pdbx_description
1 polymer ?
#
loop_
_entity_poly.entity_id
_entity_poly.type
_entity_poly.pdbx_seq_one_letter_code
_entity_poly.pdbx_strand_id
1 'polypeptide(L)'
;DEALRKRLPKVKIISRARPDDKERAVRLLKSMGHVVAVTGDGTNDAPALNAANVGLSMGDGTAVAKEASDMTILDSSFATIANAVMWGRSLYKNIKRFILFQMTVNVAACIIVGVGAFIGEESPLTVTQMLWVNLIMDTFAALALASLPPSRKVMDEQPRSESEQLLKGMGTFIIGVGGLFSLFLLGLCICFQHTNISCLTDFFTGKVVWGDNNGLSSYELGLFFTVFVMLQFWNLFNAKAFMTGESALKGLSWKNTKGFLFIVFIIFAGQLLITELPGLQEMFNVSAGGVKAVDWLIIGIGSSLVLWTGEFLRLLRHRGR
;
A
#
# COMPACT_ATOMS: atom_id res chain seq x y z
N ASP A 1 11.65 -41.87 7.67
CA ASP A 1 10.93 -40.58 7.50
C ASP A 1 9.43 -40.75 7.29
N GLU A 2 8.98 -41.70 6.48
CA GLU A 2 7.56 -41.86 6.16
C GLU A 2 6.69 -42.17 7.40
N ALA A 3 7.13 -43.05 8.27
CA ALA A 3 6.44 -43.37 9.52
C ALA A 3 6.39 -42.17 10.48
N LEU A 4 7.48 -41.40 10.57
CA LEU A 4 7.54 -40.17 11.36
C LEU A 4 6.64 -39.08 10.79
N ARG A 5 6.62 -38.93 9.47
CA ARG A 5 5.77 -37.98 8.75
C ARG A 5 4.26 -38.16 9.06
N LYS A 6 3.80 -39.40 9.16
CA LYS A 6 2.41 -39.73 9.52
C LYS A 6 2.06 -39.40 10.98
N ARG A 7 3.05 -39.45 11.88
CA ARG A 7 2.86 -39.25 13.32
C ARG A 7 3.09 -37.80 13.75
N LEU A 8 4.04 -37.11 13.12
CA LEU A 8 4.55 -35.78 13.52
C LEU A 8 3.48 -34.73 13.76
N PRO A 9 2.40 -34.62 12.93
CA PRO A 9 1.34 -33.63 13.18
C PRO A 9 0.56 -33.84 14.48
N LYS A 10 0.60 -35.03 15.03
CA LYS A 10 -0.08 -35.37 16.29
C LYS A 10 0.87 -35.37 17.50
N VAL A 11 2.18 -35.30 17.27
CA VAL A 11 3.20 -35.27 18.31
C VAL A 11 3.24 -33.87 18.92
N LYS A 12 3.10 -33.79 20.24
CA LYS A 12 3.21 -32.55 21.01
C LYS A 12 4.46 -32.44 21.83
N ILE A 13 5.07 -33.58 22.17
CA ILE A 13 6.25 -33.65 23.02
C ILE A 13 7.22 -34.67 22.43
N ILE A 14 8.47 -34.27 22.26
CA ILE A 14 9.59 -35.11 21.92
C ILE A 14 10.62 -34.96 23.06
N SER A 15 10.84 -35.99 23.87
CA SER A 15 11.78 -35.92 24.97
C SER A 15 13.15 -36.44 24.54
N ARG A 16 14.22 -35.86 25.09
CA ARG A 16 15.62 -36.26 24.84
C ARG A 16 16.00 -36.26 23.36
N ALA A 17 15.44 -35.30 22.58
CA ALA A 17 15.78 -35.13 21.18
C ALA A 17 17.24 -34.66 21.04
N ARG A 18 17.97 -35.27 20.13
CA ARG A 18 19.29 -34.79 19.69
C ARG A 18 19.12 -33.59 18.75
N PRO A 19 20.16 -32.77 18.53
CA PRO A 19 20.11 -31.65 17.56
C PRO A 19 19.58 -32.09 16.19
N ASP A 20 20.08 -33.20 15.66
CA ASP A 20 19.66 -33.75 14.36
C ASP A 20 18.18 -34.18 14.35
N ASP A 21 17.65 -34.68 15.47
CA ASP A 21 16.24 -35.07 15.58
C ASP A 21 15.33 -33.85 15.55
N LYS A 22 15.76 -32.75 16.17
CA LYS A 22 15.03 -31.46 16.13
C LYS A 22 15.01 -30.89 14.71
N GLU A 23 16.16 -30.82 14.08
CA GLU A 23 16.27 -30.33 12.67
C GLU A 23 15.44 -31.20 11.72
N ARG A 24 15.52 -32.54 11.86
CA ARG A 24 14.75 -33.47 11.05
C ARG A 24 13.24 -33.28 11.20
N ALA A 25 12.76 -33.05 12.42
CA ALA A 25 11.35 -32.77 12.68
C ALA A 25 10.90 -31.49 11.97
N VAL A 26 11.71 -30.44 12.03
CA VAL A 26 11.45 -29.15 11.32
C VAL A 26 11.41 -29.36 9.82
N ARG A 27 12.40 -30.04 9.24
CA ARG A 27 12.46 -30.33 7.80
C ARG A 27 11.26 -31.12 7.30
N LEU A 28 10.83 -32.12 8.09
CA LEU A 28 9.66 -32.93 7.76
C LEU A 28 8.37 -32.11 7.81
N LEU A 29 8.17 -31.25 8.81
CA LEU A 29 7.01 -30.36 8.88
C LEU A 29 6.99 -29.40 7.69
N LYS A 30 8.11 -28.78 7.34
CA LYS A 30 8.23 -27.94 6.15
C LYS A 30 7.90 -28.71 4.87
N SER A 31 8.41 -29.94 4.71
CA SER A 31 8.10 -30.77 3.54
C SER A 31 6.62 -31.17 3.41
N MET A 32 5.85 -31.02 4.50
CA MET A 32 4.39 -31.23 4.53
C MET A 32 3.61 -29.92 4.24
N GLY A 33 4.31 -28.82 3.92
CA GLY A 33 3.70 -27.53 3.62
C GLY A 33 3.38 -26.68 4.85
N HIS A 34 3.88 -27.04 6.04
CA HIS A 34 3.73 -26.21 7.23
C HIS A 34 4.76 -25.08 7.25
N VAL A 35 4.36 -23.91 7.71
CA VAL A 35 5.26 -22.82 8.09
C VAL A 35 5.66 -23.04 9.54
N VAL A 36 6.95 -23.25 9.78
CA VAL A 36 7.49 -23.67 11.08
C VAL A 36 8.31 -22.56 11.69
N ALA A 37 7.97 -22.16 12.90
CA ALA A 37 8.84 -21.36 13.76
C ALA A 37 9.44 -22.26 14.86
N VAL A 38 10.70 -22.02 15.18
CA VAL A 38 11.43 -22.74 16.23
C VAL A 38 11.97 -21.74 17.22
N THR A 39 11.83 -22.04 18.50
CA THR A 39 12.50 -21.30 19.59
C THR A 39 13.60 -22.15 20.20
N GLY A 40 14.74 -21.55 20.52
CA GLY A 40 15.86 -22.23 21.17
C GLY A 40 16.79 -21.23 21.86
N ASP A 41 17.51 -21.71 22.86
CA ASP A 41 18.45 -20.94 23.67
C ASP A 41 19.87 -21.53 23.65
N GLY A 42 19.99 -22.79 23.27
CA GLY A 42 21.23 -23.53 23.32
C GLY A 42 21.92 -23.79 21.97
N THR A 43 23.19 -24.12 22.02
CA THR A 43 23.98 -24.50 20.84
C THR A 43 23.35 -25.71 20.11
N ASN A 44 22.68 -26.61 20.85
CA ASN A 44 22.00 -27.77 20.30
C ASN A 44 20.75 -27.44 19.50
N ASP A 45 20.25 -26.22 19.59
CA ASP A 45 19.05 -25.72 18.85
C ASP A 45 19.41 -25.09 17.53
N ALA A 46 20.67 -24.69 17.35
CA ALA A 46 21.14 -23.98 16.18
C ALA A 46 20.78 -24.64 14.83
N PRO A 47 20.92 -25.98 14.65
CA PRO A 47 20.52 -26.64 13.40
C PRO A 47 19.00 -26.51 13.13
N ALA A 48 18.18 -26.65 14.17
CA ALA A 48 16.73 -26.54 14.06
C ALA A 48 16.27 -25.07 13.82
N LEU A 49 16.93 -24.10 14.49
CA LEU A 49 16.68 -22.67 14.29
C LEU A 49 16.95 -22.27 12.84
N ASN A 50 18.10 -22.68 12.29
CA ASN A 50 18.48 -22.39 10.91
C ASN A 50 17.61 -23.12 9.87
N ALA A 51 17.12 -24.34 10.19
CA ALA A 51 16.25 -25.10 9.30
C ALA A 51 14.80 -24.59 9.27
N ALA A 52 14.37 -23.83 10.26
CA ALA A 52 13.01 -23.28 10.38
C ALA A 52 12.69 -22.24 9.30
N ASN A 53 11.42 -21.86 9.14
CA ASN A 53 11.05 -20.68 8.38
C ASN A 53 11.31 -19.39 9.18
N VAL A 54 11.24 -19.49 10.50
CA VAL A 54 11.61 -18.42 11.43
C VAL A 54 12.28 -19.05 12.66
N GLY A 55 13.55 -18.78 12.86
CA GLY A 55 14.31 -19.14 14.07
C GLY A 55 14.23 -18.02 15.10
N LEU A 56 13.87 -18.34 16.33
CA LEU A 56 13.72 -17.39 17.44
C LEU A 56 14.68 -17.80 18.58
N SER A 57 15.70 -17.01 18.85
CA SER A 57 16.57 -17.22 20.02
C SER A 57 16.07 -16.42 21.22
N MET A 58 16.41 -16.91 22.41
CA MET A 58 16.13 -16.20 23.64
C MET A 58 17.23 -15.17 23.97
N GLY A 59 16.90 -14.12 24.67
CA GLY A 59 17.83 -13.04 25.00
C GLY A 59 19.01 -13.49 25.87
N ASP A 60 18.79 -14.47 26.72
CA ASP A 60 19.78 -15.16 27.54
C ASP A 60 20.43 -16.38 26.87
N GLY A 61 20.03 -16.68 25.62
CA GLY A 61 20.58 -17.78 24.84
C GLY A 61 22.04 -17.60 24.42
N THR A 62 22.66 -18.71 24.01
CA THR A 62 24.07 -18.72 23.55
C THR A 62 24.28 -17.90 22.30
N ALA A 63 25.50 -17.41 22.08
CA ALA A 63 25.88 -16.68 20.87
C ALA A 63 25.56 -17.48 19.59
N VAL A 64 25.80 -18.81 19.62
CA VAL A 64 25.51 -19.71 18.49
C VAL A 64 24.03 -19.79 18.17
N ALA A 65 23.15 -19.84 19.19
CA ALA A 65 21.69 -19.82 18.97
C ALA A 65 21.22 -18.50 18.41
N LYS A 66 21.79 -17.37 18.87
CA LYS A 66 21.49 -16.03 18.36
C LYS A 66 21.92 -15.86 16.91
N GLU A 67 23.09 -16.36 16.55
CA GLU A 67 23.61 -16.29 15.18
C GLU A 67 22.81 -17.17 14.21
N ALA A 68 22.30 -18.32 14.69
CA ALA A 68 21.48 -19.23 13.89
C ALA A 68 20.00 -18.81 13.78
N SER A 69 19.57 -17.76 14.48
CA SER A 69 18.18 -17.32 14.52
C SER A 69 17.95 -16.06 13.68
N ASP A 70 16.70 -15.88 13.19
CA ASP A 70 16.25 -14.68 12.50
C ASP A 70 15.89 -13.54 13.45
N MET A 71 15.49 -13.88 14.69
CA MET A 71 15.09 -12.91 15.72
C MET A 71 15.57 -13.33 17.09
N THR A 72 15.94 -12.36 17.94
CA THR A 72 16.25 -12.57 19.36
C THR A 72 15.16 -11.96 20.22
N ILE A 73 14.54 -12.76 21.10
CA ILE A 73 13.51 -12.35 22.06
C ILE A 73 14.19 -11.92 23.35
N LEU A 74 14.35 -10.61 23.55
CA LEU A 74 15.19 -10.04 24.60
C LEU A 74 14.72 -10.36 26.02
N ASP A 75 13.41 -10.47 26.24
CA ASP A 75 12.80 -10.78 27.53
C ASP A 75 12.49 -12.27 27.76
N SER A 76 12.89 -13.13 26.83
CA SER A 76 12.68 -14.57 26.84
C SER A 76 11.21 -14.99 27.12
N SER A 77 10.24 -14.13 26.73
CA SER A 77 8.83 -14.28 27.02
C SER A 77 8.02 -14.84 25.86
N PHE A 78 7.19 -15.86 26.11
CA PHE A 78 6.23 -16.37 25.13
C PHE A 78 5.20 -15.32 24.67
N ALA A 79 4.85 -14.37 25.55
CA ALA A 79 3.96 -13.27 25.20
C ALA A 79 4.59 -12.38 24.12
N THR A 80 5.90 -12.15 24.21
CA THR A 80 6.66 -11.38 23.19
C THR A 80 6.77 -12.14 21.88
N ILE A 81 6.91 -13.48 21.91
CA ILE A 81 6.84 -14.31 20.69
C ILE A 81 5.47 -14.15 20.00
N ALA A 82 4.38 -14.26 20.76
CA ALA A 82 3.04 -14.06 20.21
C ALA A 82 2.86 -12.64 19.60
N ASN A 83 3.39 -11.62 20.26
CA ASN A 83 3.42 -10.25 19.75
C ASN A 83 4.26 -10.14 18.47
N ALA A 84 5.43 -10.78 18.41
CA ALA A 84 6.27 -10.80 17.20
C ALA A 84 5.53 -11.42 16.01
N VAL A 85 4.82 -12.52 16.21
CA VAL A 85 3.97 -13.13 15.17
C VAL A 85 2.85 -12.17 14.72
N MET A 86 2.19 -11.51 15.67
CA MET A 86 1.14 -10.52 15.37
C MET A 86 1.70 -9.35 14.55
N TRP A 87 2.85 -8.82 14.92
CA TRP A 87 3.54 -7.75 14.20
C TRP A 87 3.93 -8.19 12.79
N GLY A 88 4.56 -9.35 12.63
CA GLY A 88 4.96 -9.89 11.33
C GLY A 88 3.77 -10.08 10.38
N ARG A 89 2.67 -10.65 10.87
CA ARG A 89 1.42 -10.79 10.10
C ARG A 89 0.80 -9.44 9.72
N SER A 90 0.85 -8.47 10.63
CA SER A 90 0.33 -7.11 10.38
C SER A 90 1.19 -6.36 9.38
N LEU A 91 2.52 -6.47 9.49
CA LEU A 91 3.47 -5.87 8.55
C LEU A 91 3.25 -6.40 7.13
N TYR A 92 3.06 -7.70 6.96
CA TYR A 92 2.76 -8.27 5.65
C TYR A 92 1.46 -7.69 5.04
N LYS A 93 0.42 -7.48 5.84
CA LYS A 93 -0.80 -6.81 5.37
C LYS A 93 -0.54 -5.36 4.95
N ASN A 94 0.30 -4.66 5.70
CA ASN A 94 0.67 -3.29 5.36
C ASN A 94 1.47 -3.24 4.05
N ILE A 95 2.38 -4.20 3.82
CA ILE A 95 3.08 -4.36 2.53
C ILE A 95 2.08 -4.61 1.40
N LYS A 96 1.12 -5.52 1.58
CA LYS A 96 0.07 -5.76 0.57
C LYS A 96 -0.75 -4.49 0.26
N ARG A 97 -1.10 -3.71 1.27
CA ARG A 97 -1.82 -2.42 1.10
C ARG A 97 -1.01 -1.42 0.28
N PHE A 98 0.29 -1.32 0.58
CA PHE A 98 1.19 -0.45 -0.17
C PHE A 98 1.32 -0.89 -1.63
N ILE A 99 1.56 -2.18 -1.88
CA ILE A 99 1.66 -2.71 -3.24
C ILE A 99 0.36 -2.48 -4.02
N LEU A 100 -0.80 -2.70 -3.38
CA LEU A 100 -2.10 -2.43 -4.00
C LEU A 100 -2.22 -0.97 -4.42
N PHE A 101 -1.86 -0.04 -3.51
CA PHE A 101 -1.86 1.39 -3.77
C PHE A 101 -0.94 1.74 -4.94
N GLN A 102 0.34 1.37 -4.84
CA GLN A 102 1.35 1.70 -5.85
C GLN A 102 1.04 1.11 -7.21
N MET A 103 0.61 -0.16 -7.29
CA MET A 103 0.26 -0.78 -8.56
C MET A 103 -0.95 -0.10 -9.21
N THR A 104 -1.93 0.35 -8.42
CA THR A 104 -3.08 1.09 -8.94
C THR A 104 -2.66 2.43 -9.56
N VAL A 105 -1.77 3.17 -8.88
CA VAL A 105 -1.19 4.44 -9.37
C VAL A 105 -0.42 4.21 -10.66
N ASN A 106 0.47 3.23 -10.68
CA ASN A 106 1.33 2.94 -11.82
C ASN A 106 0.52 2.48 -13.04
N VAL A 107 -0.50 1.63 -12.86
CA VAL A 107 -1.39 1.22 -13.95
C VAL A 107 -2.11 2.43 -14.54
N ALA A 108 -2.64 3.31 -13.70
CA ALA A 108 -3.29 4.54 -14.17
C ALA A 108 -2.32 5.43 -14.95
N ALA A 109 -1.13 5.69 -14.41
CA ALA A 109 -0.11 6.51 -15.06
C ALA A 109 0.36 5.91 -16.40
N CYS A 110 0.66 4.60 -16.44
CA CYS A 110 1.08 3.92 -17.67
C CYS A 110 0.02 3.97 -18.77
N ILE A 111 -1.26 3.80 -18.42
CA ILE A 111 -2.35 3.88 -19.41
C ILE A 111 -2.47 5.31 -19.94
N ILE A 112 -2.42 6.33 -19.07
CA ILE A 112 -2.54 7.74 -19.49
C ILE A 112 -1.40 8.12 -20.43
N VAL A 113 -0.16 7.84 -20.05
CA VAL A 113 1.01 8.17 -20.87
C VAL A 113 1.03 7.34 -22.15
N GLY A 114 0.73 6.04 -22.08
CA GLY A 114 0.69 5.14 -23.23
C GLY A 114 -0.38 5.55 -24.23
N VAL A 115 -1.61 5.78 -23.78
CA VAL A 115 -2.72 6.18 -24.69
C VAL A 115 -2.43 7.57 -25.27
N GLY A 116 -1.92 8.53 -24.49
CA GLY A 116 -1.52 9.85 -24.98
C GLY A 116 -0.51 9.74 -26.13
N ALA A 117 0.52 8.91 -25.97
CA ALA A 117 1.52 8.68 -27.00
C ALA A 117 0.94 8.05 -28.29
N PHE A 118 -0.04 7.13 -28.17
CA PHE A 118 -0.71 6.52 -29.35
C PHE A 118 -1.65 7.49 -30.08
N ILE A 119 -2.26 8.42 -29.37
CA ILE A 119 -3.14 9.43 -29.98
C ILE A 119 -2.32 10.55 -30.62
N GLY A 120 -1.00 10.60 -30.41
CA GLY A 120 -0.11 11.63 -30.93
C GLY A 120 -0.14 12.94 -30.16
N GLU A 121 -0.63 12.90 -28.93
CA GLU A 121 -0.75 14.05 -28.03
C GLU A 121 0.46 14.15 -27.09
N GLU A 122 0.80 15.37 -26.67
CA GLU A 122 1.79 15.59 -25.63
C GLU A 122 1.30 14.94 -24.32
N SER A 123 2.25 14.35 -23.59
CA SER A 123 1.93 13.72 -22.30
C SER A 123 1.31 14.74 -21.33
N PRO A 124 0.13 14.48 -20.79
CA PRO A 124 -0.53 15.39 -19.84
C PRO A 124 0.19 15.44 -18.47
N LEU A 125 1.20 14.59 -18.28
CA LEU A 125 2.06 14.58 -17.10
C LEU A 125 3.52 14.74 -17.51
N THR A 126 4.22 15.69 -16.89
CA THR A 126 5.65 15.89 -17.11
C THR A 126 6.48 14.87 -16.35
N VAL A 127 7.76 14.71 -16.75
CA VAL A 127 8.69 13.81 -16.06
C VAL A 127 8.86 14.18 -14.58
N THR A 128 8.93 15.48 -14.27
CA THR A 128 9.06 15.97 -12.88
C THR A 128 7.81 15.67 -12.06
N GLN A 129 6.62 15.80 -12.64
CA GLN A 129 5.35 15.42 -11.98
C GLN A 129 5.29 13.91 -11.72
N MET A 130 5.72 13.09 -12.67
CA MET A 130 5.82 11.64 -12.49
C MET A 130 6.83 11.24 -11.42
N LEU A 131 7.97 11.94 -11.34
CA LEU A 131 8.95 11.72 -10.27
C LEU A 131 8.40 12.09 -8.90
N TRP A 132 7.63 13.18 -8.80
CA TRP A 132 6.96 13.54 -7.56
C TRP A 132 6.03 12.42 -7.08
N VAL A 133 5.20 11.90 -7.96
CA VAL A 133 4.24 10.85 -7.63
C VAL A 133 4.96 9.54 -7.29
N ASN A 134 5.83 9.06 -8.18
CA ASN A 134 6.40 7.72 -8.06
C ASN A 134 7.58 7.63 -7.08
N LEU A 135 8.30 8.71 -6.83
CA LEU A 135 9.43 8.69 -5.90
C LEU A 135 9.06 9.25 -4.54
N ILE A 136 8.47 10.44 -4.50
CA ILE A 136 8.25 11.16 -3.25
C ILE A 136 6.92 10.71 -2.62
N MET A 137 5.81 10.83 -3.33
CA MET A 137 4.49 10.48 -2.79
C MET A 137 4.39 8.99 -2.45
N ASP A 138 4.91 8.08 -3.29
CA ASP A 138 4.90 6.63 -3.03
C ASP A 138 5.77 6.27 -1.82
N THR A 139 6.92 6.93 -1.62
CA THR A 139 7.74 6.74 -0.41
C THR A 139 6.97 7.15 0.85
N PHE A 140 6.32 8.31 0.82
CA PHE A 140 5.49 8.74 1.94
C PHE A 140 4.26 7.84 2.14
N ALA A 141 3.62 7.37 1.07
CA ALA A 141 2.52 6.41 1.16
C ALA A 141 2.96 5.07 1.79
N ALA A 142 4.16 4.58 1.43
CA ALA A 142 4.75 3.40 2.06
C ALA A 142 4.95 3.60 3.57
N LEU A 143 5.53 4.73 3.98
CA LEU A 143 5.73 5.08 5.40
C LEU A 143 4.39 5.23 6.13
N ALA A 144 3.38 5.85 5.50
CA ALA A 144 2.05 6.00 6.08
C ALA A 144 1.42 4.63 6.38
N LEU A 145 1.44 3.72 5.40
CA LEU A 145 0.86 2.38 5.55
C LEU A 145 1.69 1.49 6.48
N ALA A 146 3.02 1.62 6.49
CA ALA A 146 3.90 0.92 7.42
C ALA A 146 3.69 1.36 8.87
N SER A 147 3.33 2.62 9.12
CA SER A 147 3.08 3.16 10.46
C SER A 147 1.78 2.70 11.11
N LEU A 148 0.94 1.95 10.38
CA LEU A 148 -0.33 1.45 10.92
C LEU A 148 -0.08 0.43 12.03
N PRO A 149 -0.82 0.54 13.15
CA PRO A 149 -0.63 -0.35 14.29
C PRO A 149 -1.02 -1.80 13.94
N PRO A 150 -0.41 -2.78 14.63
CA PRO A 150 -0.78 -4.18 14.45
C PRO A 150 -2.20 -4.44 14.91
N SER A 151 -2.88 -5.38 14.28
CA SER A 151 -4.24 -5.79 14.62
C SER A 151 -4.25 -7.19 15.22
N ARG A 152 -4.88 -7.37 16.38
CA ARG A 152 -5.06 -8.70 16.98
C ARG A 152 -5.86 -9.66 16.10
N LYS A 153 -6.72 -9.16 15.23
CA LYS A 153 -7.51 -9.97 14.28
C LYS A 153 -6.66 -10.82 13.34
N VAL A 154 -5.38 -10.45 13.11
CA VAL A 154 -4.50 -11.25 12.26
C VAL A 154 -4.13 -12.59 12.88
N MET A 155 -4.30 -12.74 14.20
CA MET A 155 -4.01 -13.99 14.90
C MET A 155 -5.08 -15.05 14.67
N ASP A 156 -6.31 -14.65 14.33
CA ASP A 156 -7.43 -15.55 14.04
C ASP A 156 -7.37 -16.09 12.59
N GLU A 157 -6.46 -15.55 11.78
CA GLU A 157 -6.30 -15.97 10.39
C GLU A 157 -5.47 -17.23 10.26
N GLN A 158 -5.84 -18.08 9.29
CA GLN A 158 -5.08 -19.27 8.95
C GLN A 158 -3.64 -18.93 8.55
N PRO A 159 -2.65 -19.78 8.88
CA PRO A 159 -1.29 -19.63 8.38
C PRO A 159 -1.28 -19.62 6.85
N ARG A 160 -0.44 -18.80 6.26
CA ARG A 160 -0.28 -18.73 4.81
C ARG A 160 0.65 -19.82 4.32
N SER A 161 0.42 -20.25 3.07
CA SER A 161 1.39 -21.12 2.39
C SER A 161 2.63 -20.32 2.01
N GLU A 162 3.80 -20.93 2.08
CA GLU A 162 5.06 -20.33 1.63
C GLU A 162 5.04 -19.97 0.14
N SER A 163 4.28 -20.73 -0.67
CA SER A 163 4.11 -20.49 -2.11
C SER A 163 3.03 -19.47 -2.46
N GLU A 164 2.40 -18.82 -1.48
CA GLU A 164 1.35 -17.84 -1.77
C GLU A 164 1.91 -16.57 -2.41
N GLN A 165 1.48 -16.29 -3.64
CA GLN A 165 1.88 -15.09 -4.36
C GLN A 165 1.37 -13.82 -3.66
N LEU A 166 2.23 -12.80 -3.58
CA LEU A 166 1.93 -11.53 -2.92
C LEU A 166 0.73 -10.80 -3.54
N LEU A 167 0.60 -10.85 -4.87
CA LEU A 167 -0.48 -10.21 -5.63
C LEU A 167 -1.80 -11.00 -5.67
N LYS A 168 -1.84 -12.20 -5.07
CA LYS A 168 -3.06 -13.02 -5.07
C LYS A 168 -4.24 -12.26 -4.49
N GLY A 169 -5.32 -12.19 -5.26
CA GLY A 169 -6.57 -11.52 -4.89
C GLY A 169 -6.58 -9.99 -5.02
N MET A 170 -5.50 -9.38 -5.54
CA MET A 170 -5.43 -7.93 -5.75
C MET A 170 -5.60 -7.50 -7.21
N GLY A 171 -5.33 -8.39 -8.17
CA GLY A 171 -5.29 -8.06 -9.59
C GLY A 171 -6.57 -7.41 -10.10
N THR A 172 -7.73 -7.95 -9.77
CA THR A 172 -9.04 -7.39 -10.17
C THR A 172 -9.25 -5.97 -9.61
N PHE A 173 -8.79 -5.72 -8.39
CA PHE A 173 -8.89 -4.39 -7.79
C PHE A 173 -7.93 -3.41 -8.47
N ILE A 174 -6.69 -3.80 -8.69
CA ILE A 174 -5.65 -2.97 -9.33
C ILE A 174 -6.10 -2.57 -10.74
N ILE A 175 -6.51 -3.53 -11.55
CA ILE A 175 -6.95 -3.29 -12.93
C ILE A 175 -8.27 -2.52 -12.95
N GLY A 176 -9.23 -2.87 -12.10
CA GLY A 176 -10.53 -2.20 -12.03
C GLY A 176 -10.43 -0.75 -11.60
N VAL A 177 -9.76 -0.47 -10.48
CA VAL A 177 -9.61 0.90 -9.95
C VAL A 177 -8.62 1.71 -10.79
N GLY A 178 -7.47 1.12 -11.19
CA GLY A 178 -6.51 1.79 -12.06
C GLY A 178 -7.10 2.10 -13.43
N GLY A 179 -7.86 1.18 -14.02
CA GLY A 179 -8.57 1.39 -15.29
C GLY A 179 -9.65 2.48 -15.17
N LEU A 180 -10.42 2.50 -14.07
CA LEU A 180 -11.41 3.55 -13.83
C LEU A 180 -10.77 4.93 -13.70
N PHE A 181 -9.66 5.04 -12.96
CA PHE A 181 -8.89 6.28 -12.86
C PHE A 181 -8.37 6.73 -14.23
N SER A 182 -7.85 5.78 -15.01
CA SER A 182 -7.34 6.07 -16.36
C SER A 182 -8.45 6.59 -17.27
N LEU A 183 -9.61 5.95 -17.28
CA LEU A 183 -10.76 6.38 -18.08
C LEU A 183 -11.24 7.78 -17.69
N PHE A 184 -11.34 8.05 -16.39
CA PHE A 184 -11.72 9.38 -15.91
C PHE A 184 -10.70 10.45 -16.31
N LEU A 185 -9.41 10.17 -16.11
CA LEU A 185 -8.33 11.12 -16.40
C LEU A 185 -8.14 11.33 -17.91
N LEU A 186 -8.29 10.28 -18.73
CA LEU A 186 -8.29 10.43 -20.19
C LEU A 186 -9.48 11.26 -20.66
N GLY A 187 -10.68 11.03 -20.11
CA GLY A 187 -11.85 11.87 -20.38
C GLY A 187 -11.62 13.33 -20.01
N LEU A 188 -11.01 13.59 -18.83
CA LEU A 188 -10.65 14.92 -18.39
C LEU A 188 -9.61 15.56 -19.31
N CYS A 189 -8.60 14.81 -19.75
CA CYS A 189 -7.58 15.26 -20.69
C CYS A 189 -8.21 15.71 -22.02
N ILE A 190 -9.07 14.86 -22.59
CA ILE A 190 -9.80 15.19 -23.84
C ILE A 190 -10.69 16.42 -23.66
N CYS A 191 -11.38 16.54 -22.53
CA CYS A 191 -12.17 17.73 -22.23
C CYS A 191 -11.31 19.00 -22.23
N PHE A 192 -10.17 18.97 -21.54
CA PHE A 192 -9.27 20.13 -21.47
C PHE A 192 -8.66 20.49 -22.82
N GLN A 193 -8.31 19.51 -23.66
CA GLN A 193 -7.76 19.76 -25.00
C GLN A 193 -8.75 20.46 -25.93
N HIS A 194 -10.04 20.24 -25.77
CA HIS A 194 -11.09 20.81 -26.61
C HIS A 194 -11.76 22.02 -25.96
N THR A 195 -11.28 22.48 -24.82
CA THR A 195 -11.82 23.64 -24.10
C THR A 195 -10.66 24.56 -23.73
N ASN A 196 -10.97 25.81 -23.51
CA ASN A 196 -10.03 26.77 -22.92
C ASN A 196 -10.68 27.29 -21.65
N ILE A 197 -10.23 26.82 -20.51
CA ILE A 197 -10.79 27.17 -19.22
C ILE A 197 -9.82 28.02 -18.41
N SER A 198 -10.37 28.99 -17.74
CA SER A 198 -9.64 29.80 -16.76
C SER A 198 -9.92 29.38 -15.32
N CYS A 199 -10.96 28.56 -15.09
CA CYS A 199 -11.39 28.03 -13.81
C CYS A 199 -12.33 26.84 -14.06
N LEU A 200 -12.33 25.83 -13.18
CA LEU A 200 -13.26 24.70 -13.28
C LEU A 200 -14.73 25.11 -13.15
N THR A 201 -15.01 26.26 -12.52
CA THR A 201 -16.36 26.83 -12.47
C THR A 201 -16.93 27.18 -13.85
N ASP A 202 -16.09 27.34 -14.85
CA ASP A 202 -16.53 27.64 -16.21
C ASP A 202 -17.38 26.50 -16.78
N PHE A 203 -17.11 25.25 -16.40
CA PHE A 203 -17.96 24.11 -16.75
C PHE A 203 -19.36 24.18 -16.17
N PHE A 204 -19.51 24.73 -14.96
CA PHE A 204 -20.81 24.85 -14.29
C PHE A 204 -21.58 26.09 -14.68
N THR A 205 -20.87 27.10 -15.14
CA THR A 205 -21.50 28.39 -15.55
C THR A 205 -21.81 28.48 -17.04
N GLY A 206 -21.49 27.41 -17.81
CA GLY A 206 -21.73 27.38 -19.26
C GLY A 206 -20.83 28.33 -20.05
N LYS A 207 -19.72 28.79 -19.49
CA LYS A 207 -18.76 29.68 -20.16
C LYS A 207 -17.74 28.95 -21.02
N VAL A 208 -17.76 27.61 -20.96
CA VAL A 208 -16.84 26.77 -21.73
C VAL A 208 -17.20 26.82 -23.19
N VAL A 209 -16.24 27.19 -24.02
CA VAL A 209 -16.36 27.13 -25.47
C VAL A 209 -15.63 25.88 -25.95
N TRP A 210 -16.38 25.00 -26.60
CA TRP A 210 -15.83 23.82 -27.25
C TRP A 210 -15.28 24.21 -28.62
N GLY A 211 -14.05 23.85 -28.90
CA GLY A 211 -13.36 24.17 -30.15
C GLY A 211 -12.48 23.00 -30.64
N ASP A 212 -11.65 23.32 -31.62
CA ASP A 212 -10.64 22.40 -32.12
C ASP A 212 -9.59 22.12 -31.04
N ASN A 213 -8.84 21.02 -31.19
CA ASN A 213 -7.78 20.68 -30.27
C ASN A 213 -6.68 21.77 -30.27
N ASN A 214 -6.57 22.50 -29.16
CA ASN A 214 -5.60 23.57 -28.96
C ASN A 214 -4.41 23.14 -28.05
N GLY A 215 -4.34 21.86 -27.69
CA GLY A 215 -3.41 21.36 -26.66
C GLY A 215 -3.84 21.79 -25.25
N LEU A 216 -3.00 21.47 -24.27
CA LEU A 216 -3.25 21.79 -22.84
C LEU A 216 -2.49 23.06 -22.46
N SER A 217 -3.20 24.04 -21.92
CA SER A 217 -2.57 25.22 -21.31
C SER A 217 -1.82 24.82 -20.03
N SER A 218 -0.85 25.63 -19.61
CA SER A 218 -0.11 25.40 -18.35
C SER A 218 -1.05 25.35 -17.12
N TYR A 219 -2.18 26.04 -17.17
CA TYR A 219 -3.17 25.98 -16.11
C TYR A 219 -3.90 24.63 -16.07
N GLU A 220 -4.34 24.15 -17.23
CA GLU A 220 -5.01 22.85 -17.38
C GLU A 220 -4.10 21.68 -17.03
N LEU A 221 -2.80 21.78 -17.39
CA LEU A 221 -1.78 20.81 -16.95
C LEU A 221 -1.65 20.78 -15.41
N GLY A 222 -1.63 21.96 -14.78
CA GLY A 222 -1.60 22.09 -13.33
C GLY A 222 -2.85 21.52 -12.65
N LEU A 223 -4.04 21.77 -13.23
CA LEU A 223 -5.30 21.18 -12.78
C LEU A 223 -5.29 19.66 -12.93
N PHE A 224 -4.89 19.15 -14.09
CA PHE A 224 -4.81 17.72 -14.38
C PHE A 224 -3.90 17.01 -13.39
N PHE A 225 -2.70 17.54 -13.18
CA PHE A 225 -1.75 17.01 -12.21
C PHE A 225 -2.34 17.01 -10.79
N THR A 226 -3.00 18.11 -10.38
CA THR A 226 -3.62 18.20 -9.05
C THR A 226 -4.75 17.20 -8.88
N VAL A 227 -5.61 17.02 -9.90
CA VAL A 227 -6.65 15.98 -9.90
C VAL A 227 -6.05 14.60 -9.77
N PHE A 228 -4.99 14.29 -10.55
CA PHE A 228 -4.31 13.01 -10.50
C PHE A 228 -3.80 12.71 -9.08
N VAL A 229 -3.09 13.66 -8.45
CA VAL A 229 -2.57 13.49 -7.09
C VAL A 229 -3.69 13.35 -6.06
N MET A 230 -4.76 14.16 -6.16
CA MET A 230 -5.86 14.11 -5.20
C MET A 230 -6.70 12.83 -5.30
N LEU A 231 -6.83 12.22 -6.48
CA LEU A 231 -7.42 10.88 -6.62
C LEU A 231 -6.59 9.84 -5.87
N GLN A 232 -5.27 9.90 -5.99
CA GLN A 232 -4.37 8.98 -5.28
C GLN A 232 -4.36 9.26 -3.77
N PHE A 233 -4.42 10.53 -3.37
CA PHE A 233 -4.55 10.92 -1.96
C PHE A 233 -5.74 10.23 -1.28
N TRP A 234 -6.92 10.27 -1.88
CA TRP A 234 -8.09 9.58 -1.34
C TRP A 234 -8.01 8.05 -1.48
N ASN A 235 -7.35 7.57 -2.54
CA ASN A 235 -7.11 6.14 -2.71
C ASN A 235 -6.19 5.55 -1.62
N LEU A 236 -5.30 6.34 -1.03
CA LEU A 236 -4.47 5.92 0.09
C LEU A 236 -5.30 5.51 1.32
N PHE A 237 -6.43 6.20 1.58
CA PHE A 237 -7.35 5.81 2.63
C PHE A 237 -8.07 4.49 2.29
N ASN A 238 -8.44 4.28 1.03
CA ASN A 238 -9.00 3.01 0.58
C ASN A 238 -8.00 1.86 0.71
N ALA A 239 -6.73 2.10 0.38
CA ALA A 239 -5.65 1.13 0.58
C ALA A 239 -5.46 0.78 2.06
N LYS A 240 -5.52 1.76 2.98
CA LYS A 240 -5.51 1.51 4.44
C LYS A 240 -6.59 0.53 4.86
N ALA A 241 -7.79 0.65 4.30
CA ALA A 241 -8.92 -0.21 4.63
C ALA A 241 -8.91 -1.57 3.92
N PHE A 242 -8.01 -1.78 2.96
CA PHE A 242 -7.93 -3.04 2.22
C PHE A 242 -7.68 -4.22 3.16
N MET A 243 -8.39 -5.33 2.96
CA MET A 243 -8.34 -6.56 3.77
C MET A 243 -8.82 -6.39 5.23
N THR A 244 -9.41 -5.27 5.63
CA THR A 244 -9.94 -5.12 6.99
C THR A 244 -11.43 -5.42 7.08
N GLY A 245 -12.16 -5.24 5.99
CA GLY A 245 -13.63 -5.25 5.97
C GLY A 245 -14.25 -4.07 6.74
N GLU A 246 -13.44 -3.15 7.25
CA GLU A 246 -13.87 -1.99 8.03
C GLU A 246 -13.82 -0.71 7.20
N SER A 247 -14.51 0.33 7.65
CA SER A 247 -14.44 1.66 7.02
C SER A 247 -13.02 2.22 7.00
N ALA A 248 -12.65 2.90 5.92
CA ALA A 248 -11.35 3.59 5.81
C ALA A 248 -11.19 4.70 6.86
N LEU A 249 -12.30 5.27 7.30
CA LEU A 249 -12.32 6.32 8.32
C LEU A 249 -12.26 5.75 9.75
N LYS A 250 -12.55 4.44 9.92
CA LYS A 250 -12.50 3.80 11.22
C LYS A 250 -11.07 3.79 11.78
N GLY A 251 -10.95 4.13 13.05
CA GLY A 251 -9.66 4.16 13.74
C GLY A 251 -8.76 5.31 13.35
N LEU A 252 -9.21 6.27 12.50
CA LEU A 252 -8.51 7.51 12.26
C LEU A 252 -8.61 8.37 13.52
N SER A 253 -7.56 8.32 14.33
CA SER A 253 -7.43 9.12 15.53
C SER A 253 -5.97 9.52 15.69
N TRP A 254 -5.72 10.75 16.07
CA TRP A 254 -4.37 11.23 16.34
C TRP A 254 -3.64 10.35 17.37
N LYS A 255 -4.38 9.73 18.31
CA LYS A 255 -3.82 8.82 19.31
C LYS A 255 -3.33 7.48 18.69
N ASN A 256 -4.08 6.93 17.72
CA ASN A 256 -3.85 5.57 17.22
C ASN A 256 -3.10 5.53 15.88
N THR A 257 -3.26 6.56 15.05
CA THR A 257 -2.73 6.59 13.68
C THR A 257 -2.02 7.91 13.37
N LYS A 258 -1.35 8.49 14.38
CA LYS A 258 -0.63 9.77 14.22
C LYS A 258 0.37 9.76 13.07
N GLY A 259 1.13 8.67 12.91
CA GLY A 259 2.11 8.51 11.82
C GLY A 259 1.45 8.59 10.45
N PHE A 260 0.35 7.83 10.25
CA PHE A 260 -0.42 7.86 9.01
C PHE A 260 -0.96 9.28 8.72
N LEU A 261 -1.62 9.91 9.69
CA LEU A 261 -2.21 11.23 9.51
C LEU A 261 -1.16 12.32 9.26
N PHE A 262 -0.02 12.25 9.95
CA PHE A 262 1.07 13.18 9.75
C PHE A 262 1.65 13.09 8.33
N ILE A 263 1.85 11.88 7.83
CA ILE A 263 2.37 11.68 6.48
C ILE A 263 1.35 12.09 5.41
N VAL A 264 0.08 11.77 5.60
CA VAL A 264 -1.01 12.25 4.74
C VAL A 264 -1.03 13.78 4.66
N PHE A 265 -0.82 14.45 5.80
CA PHE A 265 -0.69 15.91 5.83
C PHE A 265 0.53 16.40 5.04
N ILE A 266 1.69 15.72 5.16
CA ILE A 266 2.90 16.07 4.38
C ILE A 266 2.66 15.93 2.88
N ILE A 267 2.00 14.87 2.42
CA ILE A 267 1.66 14.68 1.00
C ILE A 267 0.77 15.83 0.51
N PHE A 268 -0.26 16.16 1.26
CA PHE A 268 -1.16 17.26 0.91
C PHE A 268 -0.46 18.62 0.90
N ALA A 269 0.33 18.90 1.94
CA ALA A 269 1.11 20.14 2.03
C ALA A 269 2.15 20.23 0.90
N GLY A 270 2.81 19.12 0.55
CA GLY A 270 3.73 19.06 -0.58
C GLY A 270 3.06 19.40 -1.90
N GLN A 271 1.86 18.88 -2.16
CA GLN A 271 1.10 19.21 -3.35
C GLN A 271 0.70 20.70 -3.39
N LEU A 272 0.27 21.27 -2.25
CA LEU A 272 0.01 22.70 -2.13
C LEU A 272 1.27 23.52 -2.43
N LEU A 273 2.42 23.15 -1.86
CA LEU A 273 3.67 23.87 -2.09
C LEU A 273 4.06 23.86 -3.59
N ILE A 274 3.90 22.72 -4.26
CA ILE A 274 4.21 22.58 -5.69
C ILE A 274 3.33 23.53 -6.53
N THR A 275 2.06 23.65 -6.19
CA THR A 275 1.11 24.45 -6.98
C THR A 275 1.16 25.94 -6.64
N GLU A 276 1.59 26.32 -5.43
CA GLU A 276 1.49 27.72 -4.97
C GLU A 276 2.84 28.45 -4.90
N LEU A 277 3.98 27.73 -4.80
CA LEU A 277 5.29 28.39 -4.71
C LEU A 277 5.89 28.64 -6.11
N PRO A 278 6.21 29.90 -6.49
CA PRO A 278 6.66 30.26 -7.83
C PRO A 278 7.83 29.41 -8.37
N GLY A 279 8.86 29.12 -7.56
CA GLY A 279 9.99 28.31 -7.97
C GLY A 279 9.63 26.84 -8.22
N LEU A 280 8.67 26.29 -7.48
CA LEU A 280 8.18 24.92 -7.70
C LEU A 280 7.20 24.87 -8.87
N GLN A 281 6.37 25.90 -9.06
CA GLN A 281 5.46 25.98 -10.22
C GLN A 281 6.24 25.86 -11.54
N GLU A 282 7.36 26.57 -11.66
CA GLU A 282 8.22 26.50 -12.85
C GLU A 282 8.83 25.10 -13.01
N MET A 283 9.36 24.53 -11.94
CA MET A 283 9.98 23.19 -11.96
C MET A 283 8.98 22.09 -12.35
N PHE A 284 7.73 22.21 -11.91
CA PHE A 284 6.67 21.22 -12.15
C PHE A 284 5.75 21.58 -13.33
N ASN A 285 6.09 22.62 -14.09
CA ASN A 285 5.28 23.10 -15.20
C ASN A 285 3.81 23.37 -14.84
N VAL A 286 3.62 24.02 -13.70
CA VAL A 286 2.33 24.52 -13.23
C VAL A 286 2.24 26.01 -13.54
N SER A 287 1.06 26.51 -13.89
CA SER A 287 0.84 27.92 -14.24
C SER A 287 1.35 28.88 -13.16
N ALA A 288 2.00 29.93 -13.57
CA ALA A 288 2.32 31.07 -12.71
C ALA A 288 1.04 31.68 -12.13
N GLY A 289 0.89 31.63 -10.82
CA GLY A 289 -0.35 32.01 -10.12
C GLY A 289 -1.11 30.84 -9.49
N GLY A 290 -0.60 29.62 -9.68
CA GLY A 290 -1.10 28.43 -8.98
C GLY A 290 -2.48 27.95 -9.43
N VAL A 291 -3.08 27.12 -8.61
CA VAL A 291 -4.43 26.59 -8.76
C VAL A 291 -5.39 27.45 -7.92
N LYS A 292 -6.44 27.99 -8.52
CA LYS A 292 -7.39 28.85 -7.81
C LYS A 292 -8.03 28.11 -6.62
N ALA A 293 -8.27 28.83 -5.52
CA ALA A 293 -8.85 28.26 -4.31
C ALA A 293 -10.20 27.56 -4.55
N VAL A 294 -11.01 28.06 -5.47
CA VAL A 294 -12.29 27.44 -5.86
C VAL A 294 -12.04 26.11 -6.56
N ASP A 295 -11.03 26.02 -7.43
CA ASP A 295 -10.67 24.78 -8.13
C ASP A 295 -10.12 23.74 -7.15
N TRP A 296 -9.35 24.15 -6.14
CA TRP A 296 -8.94 23.28 -5.03
C TRP A 296 -10.14 22.68 -4.30
N LEU A 297 -11.19 23.46 -4.04
CA LEU A 297 -12.42 22.95 -3.42
C LEU A 297 -13.14 21.95 -4.33
N ILE A 298 -13.30 22.27 -5.61
CA ILE A 298 -13.93 21.38 -6.59
C ILE A 298 -13.16 20.09 -6.73
N ILE A 299 -11.83 20.15 -6.87
CA ILE A 299 -10.96 18.99 -6.98
C ILE A 299 -11.00 18.15 -5.69
N GLY A 300 -10.92 18.81 -4.52
CA GLY A 300 -10.94 18.13 -3.22
C GLY A 300 -12.24 17.36 -2.99
N ILE A 301 -13.39 18.00 -3.28
CA ILE A 301 -14.71 17.36 -3.14
C ILE A 301 -14.91 16.29 -4.21
N GLY A 302 -14.63 16.61 -5.49
CA GLY A 302 -14.81 15.68 -6.60
C GLY A 302 -13.95 14.43 -6.47
N SER A 303 -12.66 14.59 -6.17
CA SER A 303 -11.76 13.44 -5.96
C SER A 303 -12.11 12.61 -4.73
N SER A 304 -12.74 13.19 -3.70
CA SER A 304 -13.19 12.45 -2.50
C SER A 304 -14.22 11.36 -2.81
N LEU A 305 -14.89 11.42 -3.96
CA LEU A 305 -15.78 10.35 -4.44
C LEU A 305 -15.06 9.00 -4.49
N VAL A 306 -13.75 8.97 -4.70
CA VAL A 306 -12.94 7.74 -4.63
C VAL A 306 -13.03 7.09 -3.24
N LEU A 307 -12.96 7.88 -2.18
CA LEU A 307 -13.12 7.39 -0.82
C LEU A 307 -14.54 6.87 -0.58
N TRP A 308 -15.54 7.66 -0.95
CA TRP A 308 -16.95 7.34 -0.72
C TRP A 308 -17.43 6.14 -1.52
N THR A 309 -16.98 5.96 -2.76
CA THR A 309 -17.24 4.74 -3.54
C THR A 309 -16.65 3.51 -2.87
N GLY A 310 -15.42 3.62 -2.34
CA GLY A 310 -14.81 2.55 -1.55
C GLY A 310 -15.60 2.23 -0.27
N GLU A 311 -16.11 3.23 0.46
CA GLU A 311 -16.97 3.05 1.62
C GLU A 311 -18.28 2.35 1.25
N PHE A 312 -18.93 2.80 0.20
CA PHE A 312 -20.18 2.22 -0.27
C PHE A 312 -20.04 0.73 -0.64
N LEU A 313 -18.97 0.39 -1.38
CA LEU A 313 -18.68 -1.01 -1.73
C LEU A 313 -18.41 -1.88 -0.49
N ARG A 314 -17.75 -1.33 0.53
CA ARG A 314 -17.52 -2.03 1.80
C ARG A 314 -18.84 -2.26 2.56
N LEU A 315 -19.72 -1.28 2.59
CA LEU A 315 -21.05 -1.40 3.21
C LEU A 315 -21.91 -2.47 2.53
N LEU A 316 -21.90 -2.54 1.19
CA LEU A 316 -22.62 -3.58 0.45
C LEU A 316 -22.10 -4.98 0.77
N ARG A 317 -20.78 -5.17 0.86
CA ARG A 317 -20.18 -6.45 1.23
C ARG A 317 -20.48 -6.88 2.67
N HIS A 318 -20.69 -5.93 3.58
CA HIS A 318 -21.08 -6.23 4.96
C HIS A 318 -22.54 -6.66 5.09
N ARG A 319 -23.44 -6.17 4.25
CA ARG A 319 -24.86 -6.55 4.23
C ARG A 319 -25.14 -7.91 3.56
N GLY A 320 -24.20 -8.40 2.74
CA GLY A 320 -24.32 -9.67 2.04
C GLY A 320 -23.68 -10.87 2.76
N ARG A 321 -23.17 -10.67 3.98
CA ARG A 321 -22.67 -11.72 4.91
C ARG A 321 -23.55 -11.79 6.14
#